data_640ad699195d46d91f408e03b606ace6
#
_entry.id   640ad699195d46d91f408e03b606ace6
#
_cell.length_a   1.000
_cell.length_b   1.000
_cell.length_c   1.000
_cell.angle_alpha   90.00
_cell.angle_beta   90.00
_cell.angle_gamma   90.00
#
_symmetry.space_group_name_H-M   'P 1'
#
loop_
_entity.id
_entity.type
_entity.pdbx_description
1 polymer ?
#
loop_
_entity_poly.entity_id
_entity_poly.type
_entity_poly.pdbx_seq_one_letter_code
_entity_poly.pdbx_strand_id
1 'polypeptide(L)'
;MLSLFANLGFRWKIALPILLLAFLLVLMGGLGMRGINQVTDSSSKLAGRYLPAISLLLNADRDLYQAFVAERSLLDAAAGDYVSNLKAAHAENLQQAYERVHKYAAMQPGDEALQLVAQFDRGFERWKNTSQQVLQLAGSDAVAASKLSFGDSESQFESMREAIDKLGDLEDQAASAEGTAAVAMGERLGWEQGLIVSAGLLLCLILVIGFPILVTRPLEHLLHRIEQIADGDGDLRVRLDVLSRDELGRLSFAFNRFLDKLQPLIKEVGRVTDEVQSSAQDLANMAAANDRLISSEHAAVDQ
;
A
#
# COMPACT_ATOMS: atom_id res chain seq x y z
N MET A 1 -21.17 -7.60 -22.29
CA MET A 1 -20.74 -7.85 -20.89
C MET A 1 -21.90 -7.78 -19.88
N LEU A 2 -22.79 -6.78 -19.93
CA LEU A 2 -23.96 -6.67 -19.04
C LEU A 2 -24.89 -7.89 -19.09
N SER A 3 -25.10 -8.51 -20.25
CA SER A 3 -25.96 -9.69 -20.42
C SER A 3 -25.39 -10.98 -19.78
N LEU A 4 -24.07 -11.11 -19.72
CA LEU A 4 -23.40 -12.21 -19.03
C LEU A 4 -23.55 -12.07 -17.50
N PHE A 5 -23.37 -10.86 -16.98
CA PHE A 5 -23.52 -10.57 -15.55
C PHE A 5 -24.98 -10.68 -15.09
N ALA A 6 -25.94 -10.28 -15.94
CA ALA A 6 -27.37 -10.41 -15.65
C ALA A 6 -27.82 -11.86 -15.46
N ASN A 7 -27.20 -12.82 -16.14
CA ASN A 7 -27.51 -14.25 -16.06
C ASN A 7 -26.69 -15.03 -15.00
N LEU A 8 -25.74 -14.36 -14.30
CA LEU A 8 -25.02 -14.97 -13.20
C LEU A 8 -25.98 -15.23 -12.03
N GLY A 9 -25.80 -16.34 -11.33
CA GLY A 9 -26.50 -16.58 -10.09
C GLY A 9 -26.25 -15.49 -9.06
N PHE A 10 -27.26 -15.23 -8.21
CA PHE A 10 -27.25 -14.16 -7.20
C PHE A 10 -26.02 -14.22 -6.28
N ARG A 11 -25.57 -15.42 -5.92
CA ARG A 11 -24.35 -15.63 -5.13
C ARG A 11 -23.12 -15.04 -5.79
N TRP A 12 -22.97 -15.25 -7.10
CA TRP A 12 -21.82 -14.75 -7.85
C TRP A 12 -21.90 -13.26 -8.15
N LYS A 13 -23.10 -12.70 -8.28
CA LYS A 13 -23.31 -11.25 -8.41
C LYS A 13 -22.79 -10.48 -7.20
N ILE A 14 -22.85 -11.08 -6.00
CA ILE A 14 -22.35 -10.49 -4.75
C ILE A 14 -20.89 -10.89 -4.50
N ALA A 15 -20.57 -12.18 -4.63
CA ALA A 15 -19.25 -12.69 -4.25
C ALA A 15 -18.12 -12.16 -5.12
N LEU A 16 -18.31 -12.06 -6.44
CA LEU A 16 -17.26 -11.70 -7.37
C LEU A 16 -16.73 -10.27 -7.16
N PRO A 17 -17.57 -9.23 -6.98
CA PRO A 17 -17.11 -7.89 -6.64
C PRO A 17 -16.40 -7.82 -5.28
N ILE A 18 -16.91 -8.54 -4.27
CA ILE A 18 -16.30 -8.57 -2.94
C ILE A 18 -14.91 -9.23 -3.01
N LEU A 19 -14.78 -10.35 -3.73
CA LEU A 19 -13.49 -11.01 -3.95
C LEU A 19 -12.51 -10.11 -4.71
N LEU A 20 -12.99 -9.37 -5.70
CA LEU A 20 -12.15 -8.42 -6.43
C LEU A 20 -11.66 -7.28 -5.54
N LEU A 21 -12.53 -6.70 -4.69
CA LEU A 21 -12.13 -5.70 -3.70
C LEU A 21 -11.15 -6.27 -2.68
N ALA A 22 -11.39 -7.47 -2.17
CA ALA A 22 -10.46 -8.15 -1.27
C ALA A 22 -9.10 -8.39 -1.93
N PHE A 23 -9.08 -8.80 -3.20
CA PHE A 23 -7.85 -8.95 -3.97
C PHE A 23 -7.09 -7.63 -4.12
N LEU A 24 -7.79 -6.53 -4.44
CA LEU A 24 -7.17 -5.19 -4.53
C LEU A 24 -6.58 -4.75 -3.18
N LEU A 25 -7.24 -5.04 -2.07
CA LEU A 25 -6.72 -4.74 -0.73
C LEU A 25 -5.45 -5.54 -0.41
N VAL A 26 -5.42 -6.83 -0.73
CA VAL A 26 -4.23 -7.69 -0.55
C VAL A 26 -3.08 -7.21 -1.43
N LEU A 27 -3.37 -6.85 -2.68
CA LEU A 27 -2.37 -6.32 -3.62
C LEU A 27 -1.79 -4.99 -3.10
N MET A 28 -2.64 -4.07 -2.66
CA MET A 28 -2.24 -2.79 -2.05
C MET A 28 -1.37 -3.01 -0.80
N GLY A 29 -1.78 -3.92 0.09
CA GLY A 29 -1.00 -4.27 1.29
C GLY A 29 0.37 -4.85 0.96
N GLY A 30 0.45 -5.74 -0.03
CA GLY A 30 1.70 -6.34 -0.49
C GLY A 30 2.67 -5.34 -1.12
N LEU A 31 2.17 -4.43 -1.96
CA LEU A 31 2.97 -3.34 -2.55
C LEU A 31 3.43 -2.34 -1.49
N GLY A 32 2.54 -1.97 -0.55
CA GLY A 32 2.88 -1.08 0.56
C GLY A 32 3.98 -1.65 1.44
N MET A 33 3.89 -2.93 1.79
CA MET A 33 4.93 -3.61 2.60
C MET A 33 6.29 -3.65 1.88
N ARG A 34 6.30 -3.95 0.56
CA ARG A 34 7.54 -3.90 -0.23
C ARG A 34 8.16 -2.50 -0.22
N GLY A 35 7.34 -1.45 -0.39
CA GLY A 35 7.81 -0.07 -0.35
C GLY A 35 8.41 0.31 1.00
N ILE A 36 7.73 -0.01 2.09
CA ILE A 36 8.22 0.25 3.45
C ILE A 36 9.55 -0.47 3.67
N ASN A 37 9.65 -1.75 3.32
CA ASN A 37 10.88 -2.52 3.50
C ASN A 37 12.06 -1.92 2.72
N GLN A 38 11.83 -1.48 1.49
CA GLN A 38 12.87 -0.90 0.66
C GLN A 38 13.34 0.47 1.16
N VAL A 39 12.42 1.35 1.56
CA VAL A 39 12.76 2.64 2.19
C VAL A 39 13.49 2.43 3.50
N THR A 40 13.08 1.44 4.30
CA THR A 40 13.76 1.08 5.55
C THR A 40 15.17 0.56 5.29
N ASP A 41 15.39 -0.27 4.27
CA ASP A 41 16.71 -0.78 3.88
C ASP A 41 17.63 0.37 3.44
N SER A 42 17.16 1.27 2.57
CA SER A 42 17.93 2.45 2.16
C SER A 42 18.24 3.37 3.34
N SER A 43 17.28 3.60 4.23
CA SER A 43 17.51 4.39 5.45
C SER A 43 18.54 3.73 6.38
N SER A 44 18.48 2.42 6.52
CA SER A 44 19.44 1.64 7.29
C SER A 44 20.85 1.73 6.71
N LYS A 45 21.00 1.67 5.37
CA LYS A 45 22.29 1.84 4.70
C LYS A 45 22.84 3.25 4.90
N LEU A 46 22.00 4.27 4.75
CA LEU A 46 22.40 5.67 4.97
C LEU A 46 22.86 5.86 6.41
N ALA A 47 22.09 5.44 7.42
CA ALA A 47 22.40 5.62 8.82
C ALA A 47 23.53 4.72 9.34
N GLY A 48 23.58 3.45 8.90
CA GLY A 48 24.48 2.42 9.43
C GLY A 48 25.80 2.29 8.66
N ARG A 49 25.86 2.75 7.43
CA ARG A 49 27.06 2.65 6.58
C ARG A 49 27.60 4.02 6.16
N TYR A 50 26.84 4.80 5.37
CA TYR A 50 27.36 6.01 4.73
C TYR A 50 27.65 7.13 5.73
N LEU A 51 26.76 7.43 6.67
CA LEU A 51 27.00 8.47 7.67
C LEU A 51 28.20 8.15 8.58
N PRO A 52 28.37 6.93 9.12
CA PRO A 52 29.59 6.57 9.84
C PRO A 52 30.87 6.64 8.99
N ALA A 53 30.82 6.21 7.74
CA ALA A 53 31.96 6.29 6.82
C ALA A 53 32.41 7.73 6.60
N ILE A 54 31.50 8.61 6.21
CA ILE A 54 31.74 10.06 6.02
C ILE A 54 32.25 10.69 7.31
N SER A 55 31.64 10.34 8.46
CA SER A 55 32.10 10.85 9.77
C SER A 55 33.54 10.43 10.10
N LEU A 56 33.94 9.19 9.78
CA LEU A 56 35.30 8.72 9.97
C LEU A 56 36.29 9.53 9.12
N LEU A 57 35.99 9.73 7.83
CA LEU A 57 36.85 10.46 6.89
C LEU A 57 36.97 11.94 7.28
N LEU A 58 35.86 12.61 7.60
CA LEU A 58 35.88 14.02 8.04
C LEU A 58 36.66 14.21 9.35
N ASN A 59 36.49 13.29 10.30
CA ASN A 59 37.28 13.36 11.55
C ASN A 59 38.76 13.02 11.31
N ALA A 60 39.09 12.13 10.39
CA ALA A 60 40.46 11.84 10.02
C ALA A 60 41.12 13.09 9.40
N ASP A 61 40.44 13.76 8.49
CA ASP A 61 40.91 15.04 7.87
C ASP A 61 41.13 16.13 8.93
N ARG A 62 40.19 16.29 9.84
CA ARG A 62 40.32 17.21 10.98
C ARG A 62 41.57 16.91 11.82
N ASP A 63 41.79 15.63 12.16
CA ASP A 63 42.91 15.23 13.00
C ASP A 63 44.26 15.45 12.26
N LEU A 64 44.32 15.21 10.96
CA LEU A 64 45.48 15.56 10.13
C LEU A 64 45.79 17.05 10.14
N TYR A 65 44.75 17.88 9.99
CA TYR A 65 44.91 19.35 10.08
C TYR A 65 45.41 19.78 11.46
N GLN A 66 44.90 19.16 12.54
CA GLN A 66 45.36 19.46 13.88
C GLN A 66 46.82 19.06 14.10
N ALA A 67 47.27 17.94 13.52
CA ALA A 67 48.68 17.56 13.51
C ALA A 67 49.52 18.55 12.73
N PHE A 68 49.07 18.97 11.56
CA PHE A 68 49.76 19.97 10.73
C PHE A 68 49.85 21.34 11.42
N VAL A 69 48.78 21.79 12.07
CA VAL A 69 48.79 23.03 12.88
C VAL A 69 49.76 22.92 14.05
N ALA A 70 49.82 21.76 14.73
CA ALA A 70 50.77 21.55 15.80
C ALA A 70 52.22 21.59 15.31
N GLU A 71 52.56 21.02 14.12
CA GLU A 71 53.84 21.15 13.45
C GLU A 71 54.21 22.63 13.21
N ARG A 72 53.28 23.37 12.62
CA ARG A 72 53.50 24.82 12.29
C ARG A 72 53.67 25.66 13.57
N SER A 73 52.90 25.39 14.61
CA SER A 73 52.98 26.11 15.87
C SER A 73 54.30 25.88 16.60
N LEU A 74 54.99 24.77 16.35
CA LEU A 74 56.29 24.51 16.92
C LEU A 74 57.42 25.38 16.36
N LEU A 75 57.26 25.97 15.15
CA LEU A 75 58.26 26.81 14.54
C LEU A 75 58.50 28.10 15.31
N ASP A 76 57.45 28.64 15.96
CA ASP A 76 57.46 29.88 16.72
C ASP A 76 57.37 29.66 18.25
N ALA A 77 57.32 28.39 18.70
CA ALA A 77 57.10 28.06 20.08
C ALA A 77 58.37 28.30 20.94
N ALA A 78 58.26 29.05 22.04
CA ALA A 78 59.28 29.11 23.06
C ALA A 78 59.45 27.76 23.73
N ALA A 79 60.64 27.45 24.26
CA ALA A 79 60.90 26.22 24.94
C ALA A 79 60.02 26.05 26.19
N GLY A 80 59.72 24.79 26.58
CA GLY A 80 58.96 24.49 27.78
C GLY A 80 57.76 23.55 27.55
N ASP A 81 56.84 23.53 28.52
CA ASP A 81 55.65 22.64 28.51
C ASP A 81 54.79 22.80 27.27
N TYR A 82 54.73 24.00 26.69
CA TYR A 82 53.97 24.26 25.46
C TYR A 82 54.50 23.45 24.27
N VAL A 83 55.81 23.38 24.10
CA VAL A 83 56.46 22.57 23.06
C VAL A 83 56.16 21.09 23.25
N SER A 84 56.21 20.61 24.50
CA SER A 84 55.90 19.22 24.83
C SER A 84 54.44 18.87 24.52
N ASN A 85 53.52 19.77 24.80
CA ASN A 85 52.10 19.60 24.51
C ASN A 85 51.82 19.61 23.02
N LEU A 86 52.46 20.45 22.22
CA LEU A 86 52.34 20.47 20.78
C LEU A 86 52.85 19.17 20.13
N LYS A 87 53.99 18.63 20.62
CA LYS A 87 54.53 17.35 20.13
C LYS A 87 53.61 16.19 20.47
N ALA A 88 53.00 16.18 21.68
CA ALA A 88 52.06 15.17 22.11
C ALA A 88 50.75 15.25 21.25
N ALA A 89 50.21 16.45 21.07
CA ALA A 89 49.05 16.67 20.21
C ALA A 89 49.27 16.26 18.76
N HIS A 90 50.45 16.57 18.19
CA HIS A 90 50.84 16.12 16.85
C HIS A 90 50.82 14.59 16.75
N ALA A 91 51.47 13.87 17.68
CA ALA A 91 51.53 12.44 17.65
C ALA A 91 50.17 11.79 17.84
N GLU A 92 49.36 12.30 18.77
CA GLU A 92 47.99 11.81 19.04
C GLU A 92 47.08 11.98 17.81
N ASN A 93 47.07 13.16 17.20
CA ASN A 93 46.25 13.46 16.02
C ASN A 93 46.68 12.62 14.81
N LEU A 94 47.96 12.38 14.59
CA LEU A 94 48.43 11.45 13.58
C LEU A 94 47.90 10.04 13.79
N GLN A 95 47.96 9.55 15.03
CA GLN A 95 47.48 8.22 15.36
C GLN A 95 45.95 8.12 15.16
N GLN A 96 45.21 9.13 15.63
CA GLN A 96 43.75 9.16 15.49
C GLN A 96 43.34 9.19 14.03
N ALA A 97 43.98 10.01 13.19
CA ALA A 97 43.69 10.08 11.76
C ALA A 97 43.92 8.73 11.06
N TYR A 98 45.05 8.11 11.32
CA TYR A 98 45.39 6.80 10.75
C TYR A 98 44.36 5.74 11.16
N GLU A 99 44.02 5.65 12.44
CA GLU A 99 43.04 4.69 12.93
C GLU A 99 41.65 4.89 12.33
N ARG A 100 41.24 6.15 12.10
CA ARG A 100 39.92 6.46 11.50
C ARG A 100 39.85 6.00 10.05
N VAL A 101 40.90 6.26 9.25
CA VAL A 101 40.94 5.77 7.86
C VAL A 101 40.94 4.25 7.80
N HIS A 102 41.64 3.57 8.72
CA HIS A 102 41.62 2.11 8.78
C HIS A 102 40.32 1.51 9.33
N LYS A 103 39.62 2.22 10.23
CA LYS A 103 38.25 1.86 10.60
C LYS A 103 37.30 1.99 9.41
N TYR A 104 37.46 3.03 8.59
CA TYR A 104 36.72 3.15 7.35
C TYR A 104 37.01 2.00 6.37
N ALA A 105 38.27 1.68 6.14
CA ALA A 105 38.69 0.56 5.29
C ALA A 105 38.10 -0.80 5.75
N ALA A 106 37.98 -0.99 7.07
CA ALA A 106 37.37 -2.19 7.65
C ALA A 106 35.85 -2.31 7.36
N MET A 107 35.17 -1.23 6.95
CA MET A 107 33.78 -1.24 6.51
C MET A 107 33.61 -1.82 5.09
N GLN A 108 34.68 -2.23 4.43
CA GLN A 108 34.71 -2.79 3.06
C GLN A 108 34.03 -1.87 2.02
N PRO A 109 34.56 -0.66 1.82
CA PRO A 109 33.92 0.39 1.00
C PRO A 109 33.94 0.10 -0.51
N GLY A 110 34.63 -0.90 -0.98
CA GLY A 110 34.79 -1.26 -2.40
C GLY A 110 36.21 -1.07 -2.89
N ASP A 111 36.52 -1.63 -4.06
CA ASP A 111 37.90 -1.71 -4.57
C ASP A 111 38.53 -0.34 -4.86
N GLU A 112 37.79 0.60 -5.43
CA GLU A 112 38.24 1.97 -5.71
C GLU A 112 38.63 2.70 -4.43
N ALA A 113 37.77 2.63 -3.42
CA ALA A 113 38.04 3.23 -2.12
C ALA A 113 39.26 2.58 -1.44
N LEU A 114 39.42 1.26 -1.53
CA LEU A 114 40.60 0.57 -0.99
C LEU A 114 41.90 0.98 -1.70
N GLN A 115 41.88 1.28 -3.01
CA GLN A 115 43.00 1.84 -3.71
C GLN A 115 43.37 3.25 -3.21
N LEU A 116 42.39 4.11 -2.94
CA LEU A 116 42.57 5.42 -2.34
C LEU A 116 43.11 5.32 -0.90
N VAL A 117 42.63 4.38 -0.09
CA VAL A 117 43.23 4.08 1.24
C VAL A 117 44.69 3.68 1.12
N ALA A 118 45.05 2.85 0.15
CA ALA A 118 46.44 2.48 -0.07
C ALA A 118 47.30 3.71 -0.60
N GLN A 119 46.67 4.65 -1.32
CA GLN A 119 47.31 5.90 -1.69
C GLN A 119 47.52 6.79 -0.45
N PHE A 120 46.50 6.91 0.40
CA PHE A 120 46.59 7.60 1.68
C PHE A 120 47.76 7.04 2.53
N ASP A 121 47.83 5.72 2.72
CA ASP A 121 48.86 5.09 3.53
C ASP A 121 50.30 5.47 3.06
N ARG A 122 50.53 5.42 1.76
CA ARG A 122 51.83 5.84 1.18
C ARG A 122 52.11 7.34 1.39
N GLY A 123 51.08 8.18 1.28
CA GLY A 123 51.20 9.63 1.53
C GLY A 123 51.44 9.91 3.01
N PHE A 124 50.68 9.26 3.87
CA PHE A 124 50.74 9.37 5.34
C PHE A 124 52.13 9.06 5.88
N GLU A 125 52.73 7.92 5.49
CA GLU A 125 54.06 7.56 5.96
C GLU A 125 55.14 8.53 5.46
N ARG A 126 55.04 9.03 4.25
CA ARG A 126 55.96 10.07 3.73
C ARG A 126 55.84 11.36 4.53
N TRP A 127 54.62 11.90 4.66
CA TRP A 127 54.41 13.15 5.41
C TRP A 127 54.77 13.01 6.88
N LYS A 128 54.37 11.95 7.55
CA LYS A 128 54.73 11.67 8.95
C LYS A 128 56.22 11.71 9.19
N ASN A 129 57.03 11.08 8.32
CA ASN A 129 58.48 11.12 8.42
C ASN A 129 59.05 12.54 8.24
N THR A 130 58.55 13.29 7.25
CA THR A 130 58.98 14.68 6.99
C THR A 130 58.55 15.61 8.12
N SER A 131 57.32 15.49 8.60
CA SER A 131 56.80 16.26 9.74
C SER A 131 57.61 16.00 11.03
N GLN A 132 57.94 14.72 11.29
CA GLN A 132 58.81 14.39 12.45
C GLN A 132 60.22 15.04 12.34
N GLN A 133 60.77 15.16 11.12
CA GLN A 133 62.02 15.88 10.92
C GLN A 133 61.84 17.36 11.22
N VAL A 134 60.74 18.01 10.81
CA VAL A 134 60.41 19.37 11.18
C VAL A 134 60.39 19.55 12.70
N LEU A 135 59.73 18.63 13.42
CA LEU A 135 59.65 18.66 14.89
C LEU A 135 61.03 18.50 15.60
N GLN A 136 61.94 17.78 14.96
CA GLN A 136 63.31 17.62 15.47
C GLN A 136 64.13 18.90 15.23
N LEU A 137 64.06 19.46 14.00
CA LEU A 137 64.78 20.67 13.59
C LEU A 137 64.29 21.92 14.30
N ALA A 138 63.01 22.02 14.65
CA ALA A 138 62.41 23.18 15.32
C ALA A 138 63.14 23.60 16.61
N GLY A 139 63.74 22.65 17.32
CA GLY A 139 64.52 22.90 18.53
C GLY A 139 66.04 23.19 18.31
N SER A 140 66.58 22.93 17.10
CA SER A 140 68.03 23.03 16.81
C SER A 140 68.39 23.95 15.62
N ASP A 141 67.54 23.99 14.58
CA ASP A 141 67.71 24.81 13.39
C ASP A 141 66.34 25.30 12.89
N ALA A 142 65.88 26.42 13.43
CA ALA A 142 64.55 26.97 13.11
C ALA A 142 64.40 27.37 11.62
N VAL A 143 65.51 27.75 10.94
CA VAL A 143 65.47 28.11 9.54
C VAL A 143 65.25 26.89 8.66
N ALA A 144 66.00 25.81 8.94
CA ALA A 144 65.81 24.53 8.24
C ALA A 144 64.43 23.92 8.51
N ALA A 145 63.97 23.98 9.74
CA ALA A 145 62.62 23.52 10.12
C ALA A 145 61.52 24.26 9.36
N SER A 146 61.59 25.60 9.32
CA SER A 146 60.63 26.44 8.58
C SER A 146 60.66 26.13 7.08
N LYS A 147 61.85 26.03 6.47
CA LYS A 147 61.96 25.66 5.05
C LYS A 147 61.35 24.30 4.72
N LEU A 148 61.58 23.31 5.58
CA LEU A 148 61.03 21.96 5.39
C LEU A 148 59.52 21.92 5.58
N SER A 149 59.01 22.63 6.58
CA SER A 149 57.58 22.68 6.90
C SER A 149 56.75 23.39 5.84
N PHE A 150 57.26 24.57 5.32
CA PHE A 150 56.59 25.34 4.26
C PHE A 150 56.90 24.83 2.84
N GLY A 151 57.70 23.80 2.70
CA GLY A 151 58.05 23.16 1.43
C GLY A 151 57.53 21.73 1.35
N ASP A 152 58.44 20.78 1.56
CA ASP A 152 58.12 19.34 1.34
C ASP A 152 57.03 18.80 2.26
N SER A 153 56.97 19.28 3.53
CA SER A 153 55.94 18.84 4.46
C SER A 153 54.56 19.26 3.98
N GLU A 154 54.37 20.52 3.60
CA GLU A 154 53.11 21.04 3.09
C GLU A 154 52.66 20.30 1.83
N SER A 155 53.56 20.16 0.83
CA SER A 155 53.24 19.46 -0.41
C SER A 155 52.85 18.00 -0.21
N GLN A 156 53.53 17.30 0.71
CA GLN A 156 53.20 15.93 1.05
C GLN A 156 51.87 15.82 1.82
N PHE A 157 51.59 16.77 2.72
CA PHE A 157 50.32 16.87 3.45
C PHE A 157 49.15 17.05 2.50
N GLU A 158 49.26 18.01 1.57
CA GLU A 158 48.19 18.24 0.58
C GLU A 158 47.97 17.03 -0.33
N SER A 159 49.08 16.42 -0.84
CA SER A 159 48.97 15.20 -1.67
C SER A 159 48.34 14.01 -0.94
N MET A 160 48.59 13.87 0.36
CA MET A 160 47.97 12.84 1.18
C MET A 160 46.47 13.12 1.40
N ARG A 161 46.11 14.37 1.73
CA ARG A 161 44.71 14.78 1.94
C ARG A 161 43.87 14.59 0.69
N GLU A 162 44.41 14.79 -0.51
CA GLU A 162 43.67 14.56 -1.76
C GLU A 162 43.06 13.15 -1.81
N ALA A 163 43.70 12.15 -1.21
CA ALA A 163 43.15 10.80 -1.12
C ALA A 163 41.93 10.74 -0.19
N ILE A 164 41.94 11.48 0.93
CA ILE A 164 40.79 11.55 1.85
C ILE A 164 39.62 12.31 1.23
N ASP A 165 39.89 13.42 0.56
CA ASP A 165 38.89 14.22 -0.15
C ASP A 165 38.18 13.36 -1.21
N LYS A 166 38.92 12.58 -2.00
CA LYS A 166 38.33 11.64 -2.97
C LYS A 166 37.54 10.53 -2.33
N LEU A 167 37.97 10.00 -1.16
CA LEU A 167 37.19 9.03 -0.39
C LEU A 167 35.89 9.62 0.10
N GLY A 168 35.93 10.89 0.58
CA GLY A 168 34.73 11.61 1.01
C GLY A 168 33.74 11.81 -0.14
N ASP A 169 34.25 12.25 -1.32
CA ASP A 169 33.44 12.40 -2.51
C ASP A 169 32.77 11.11 -2.98
N LEU A 170 33.49 9.98 -2.92
CA LEU A 170 32.93 8.67 -3.27
C LEU A 170 31.78 8.27 -2.34
N GLU A 171 31.97 8.42 -1.04
CA GLU A 171 30.91 8.06 -0.07
C GLU A 171 29.72 9.02 -0.14
N ASP A 172 29.95 10.32 -0.36
CA ASP A 172 28.88 11.31 -0.52
C ASP A 172 28.06 11.05 -1.79
N GLN A 173 28.72 10.76 -2.91
CA GLN A 173 28.06 10.38 -4.15
C GLN A 173 27.24 9.08 -3.98
N ALA A 174 27.80 8.08 -3.32
CA ALA A 174 27.10 6.82 -3.07
C ALA A 174 25.88 7.01 -2.14
N ALA A 175 26.04 7.82 -1.09
CA ALA A 175 24.94 8.16 -0.17
C ALA A 175 23.84 8.96 -0.90
N SER A 176 24.22 9.94 -1.72
CA SER A 176 23.27 10.73 -2.53
C SER A 176 22.52 9.88 -3.55
N ALA A 177 23.22 8.96 -4.23
CA ALA A 177 22.61 8.03 -5.17
C ALA A 177 21.58 7.11 -4.48
N GLU A 178 21.93 6.54 -3.30
CA GLU A 178 21.02 5.70 -2.50
C GLU A 178 19.78 6.51 -2.06
N GLY A 179 19.99 7.74 -1.57
CA GLY A 179 18.89 8.65 -1.18
C GLY A 179 17.96 8.99 -2.34
N THR A 180 18.53 9.33 -3.51
CA THR A 180 17.76 9.65 -4.72
C THR A 180 16.97 8.44 -5.21
N ALA A 181 17.59 7.26 -5.20
CA ALA A 181 16.90 6.00 -5.57
C ALA A 181 15.74 5.69 -4.61
N ALA A 182 15.91 5.92 -3.30
CA ALA A 182 14.86 5.73 -2.31
C ALA A 182 13.66 6.68 -2.54
N VAL A 183 13.92 7.96 -2.85
CA VAL A 183 12.88 8.95 -3.16
C VAL A 183 12.13 8.57 -4.43
N ALA A 184 12.84 8.26 -5.53
CA ALA A 184 12.23 7.86 -6.79
C ALA A 184 11.36 6.60 -6.65
N MET A 185 11.81 5.64 -5.84
CA MET A 185 11.02 4.45 -5.53
C MET A 185 9.75 4.81 -4.74
N GLY A 186 9.87 5.70 -3.74
CA GLY A 186 8.71 6.18 -2.97
C GLY A 186 7.65 6.84 -3.86
N GLU A 187 8.06 7.70 -4.78
CA GLU A 187 7.19 8.35 -5.76
C GLU A 187 6.49 7.34 -6.68
N ARG A 188 7.24 6.39 -7.23
CA ARG A 188 6.70 5.33 -8.08
C ARG A 188 5.64 4.50 -7.35
N LEU A 189 5.95 4.06 -6.13
CA LEU A 189 5.01 3.29 -5.31
C LEU A 189 3.77 4.11 -4.95
N GLY A 190 3.93 5.40 -4.70
CA GLY A 190 2.80 6.32 -4.48
C GLY A 190 1.84 6.36 -5.66
N TRP A 191 2.35 6.45 -6.88
CA TRP A 191 1.56 6.40 -8.10
C TRP A 191 0.87 5.04 -8.31
N GLU A 192 1.60 3.93 -8.13
CA GLU A 192 1.04 2.57 -8.25
C GLU A 192 -0.09 2.35 -7.22
N GLN A 193 0.09 2.77 -5.97
CA GLN A 193 -0.95 2.71 -4.94
C GLN A 193 -2.13 3.62 -5.26
N GLY A 194 -1.88 4.84 -5.73
CA GLY A 194 -2.91 5.77 -6.16
C GLY A 194 -3.82 5.20 -7.25
N LEU A 195 -3.25 4.51 -8.24
CA LEU A 195 -4.01 3.82 -9.29
C LEU A 195 -4.89 2.69 -8.73
N ILE A 196 -4.36 1.88 -7.81
CA ILE A 196 -5.12 0.77 -7.18
C ILE A 196 -6.28 1.32 -6.34
N VAL A 197 -6.05 2.37 -5.55
CA VAL A 197 -7.09 3.04 -4.76
C VAL A 197 -8.17 3.62 -5.67
N SER A 198 -7.78 4.31 -6.73
CA SER A 198 -8.70 4.88 -7.70
C SER A 198 -9.56 3.82 -8.40
N ALA A 199 -8.93 2.70 -8.79
CA ALA A 199 -9.65 1.56 -9.38
C ALA A 199 -10.63 0.93 -8.37
N GLY A 200 -10.23 0.79 -7.10
CA GLY A 200 -11.09 0.30 -6.03
C GLY A 200 -12.29 1.22 -5.77
N LEU A 201 -12.07 2.53 -5.70
CA LEU A 201 -13.13 3.53 -5.54
C LEU A 201 -14.10 3.52 -6.73
N LEU A 202 -13.58 3.44 -7.96
CA LEU A 202 -14.42 3.33 -9.17
C LEU A 202 -15.26 2.06 -9.13
N LEU A 203 -14.67 0.94 -8.73
CA LEU A 203 -15.41 -0.32 -8.57
C LEU A 203 -16.50 -0.18 -7.50
N CYS A 204 -16.22 0.41 -6.34
CA CYS A 204 -17.21 0.69 -5.32
C CYS A 204 -18.36 1.55 -5.85
N LEU A 205 -18.07 2.60 -6.60
CA LEU A 205 -19.08 3.47 -7.21
C LEU A 205 -19.97 2.69 -8.20
N ILE A 206 -19.37 1.86 -9.05
CA ILE A 206 -20.10 0.99 -9.97
C ILE A 206 -21.03 0.04 -9.19
N LEU A 207 -20.58 -0.50 -8.08
CA LEU A 207 -21.38 -1.41 -7.24
C LEU A 207 -22.53 -0.69 -6.55
N VAL A 208 -22.29 0.50 -5.98
CA VAL A 208 -23.32 1.31 -5.31
C VAL A 208 -24.45 1.68 -6.27
N ILE A 209 -24.13 1.97 -7.53
CA ILE A 209 -25.13 2.33 -8.55
C ILE A 209 -25.72 1.05 -9.20
N GLY A 210 -24.89 0.09 -9.52
CA GLY A 210 -25.28 -1.10 -10.28
C GLY A 210 -26.06 -2.14 -9.45
N PHE A 211 -25.73 -2.30 -8.17
CA PHE A 211 -26.38 -3.29 -7.32
C PHE A 211 -27.88 -3.04 -7.13
N PRO A 212 -28.35 -1.82 -6.84
CA PRO A 212 -29.79 -1.54 -6.81
C PRO A 212 -30.48 -1.82 -8.15
N ILE A 213 -29.87 -1.51 -9.26
CA ILE A 213 -30.45 -1.71 -10.60
C ILE A 213 -30.57 -3.20 -10.95
N LEU A 214 -29.54 -3.99 -10.61
CA LEU A 214 -29.45 -5.39 -11.00
C LEU A 214 -30.11 -6.38 -10.03
N VAL A 215 -30.32 -5.94 -8.79
CA VAL A 215 -30.83 -6.82 -7.70
C VAL A 215 -32.07 -6.22 -7.05
N THR A 216 -32.00 -4.99 -6.54
CA THR A 216 -33.08 -4.42 -5.73
C THR A 216 -34.33 -4.16 -6.54
N ARG A 217 -34.21 -3.46 -7.69
CA ARG A 217 -35.37 -3.14 -8.54
C ARG A 217 -36.14 -4.36 -9.05
N PRO A 218 -35.51 -5.44 -9.60
CA PRO A 218 -36.23 -6.63 -9.97
C PRO A 218 -36.97 -7.29 -8.81
N LEU A 219 -36.36 -7.27 -7.62
CA LEU A 219 -36.97 -7.83 -6.41
C LEU A 219 -38.18 -7.03 -5.94
N GLU A 220 -38.08 -5.69 -5.91
CA GLU A 220 -39.19 -4.78 -5.61
C GLU A 220 -40.34 -4.93 -6.60
N HIS A 221 -40.02 -5.05 -7.89
CA HIS A 221 -41.03 -5.24 -8.92
C HIS A 221 -41.79 -6.57 -8.73
N LEU A 222 -41.07 -7.62 -8.36
CA LEU A 222 -41.66 -8.92 -8.06
C LEU A 222 -42.53 -8.87 -6.80
N LEU A 223 -42.04 -8.24 -5.73
CA LEU A 223 -42.77 -8.01 -4.49
C LEU A 223 -44.07 -7.25 -4.75
N HIS A 224 -44.02 -6.13 -5.44
CA HIS A 224 -45.16 -5.29 -5.76
C HIS A 224 -46.25 -6.05 -6.59
N ARG A 225 -45.82 -6.92 -7.51
CA ARG A 225 -46.76 -7.78 -8.27
C ARG A 225 -47.42 -8.81 -7.39
N ILE A 226 -46.69 -9.41 -6.44
CA ILE A 226 -47.26 -10.35 -5.48
C ILE A 226 -48.31 -9.66 -4.56
N GLU A 227 -47.97 -8.45 -4.07
CA GLU A 227 -48.86 -7.64 -3.25
C GLU A 227 -50.13 -7.23 -4.02
N GLN A 228 -50.03 -6.85 -5.31
CA GLN A 228 -51.19 -6.58 -6.15
C GLN A 228 -52.13 -7.77 -6.27
N ILE A 229 -51.62 -9.01 -6.28
CA ILE A 229 -52.43 -10.22 -6.33
C ILE A 229 -53.04 -10.53 -4.95
N ALA A 230 -52.29 -10.27 -3.87
CA ALA A 230 -52.72 -10.60 -2.50
C ALA A 230 -53.76 -9.61 -1.94
N ASP A 231 -53.56 -8.30 -2.18
CA ASP A 231 -54.32 -7.20 -1.59
C ASP A 231 -55.32 -6.56 -2.56
N GLY A 232 -55.21 -6.85 -3.86
CA GLY A 232 -56.06 -6.32 -4.92
C GLY A 232 -57.28 -7.19 -5.23
N ASP A 233 -57.91 -6.94 -6.43
CA ASP A 233 -59.11 -7.70 -6.88
C ASP A 233 -58.84 -9.19 -7.19
N GLY A 234 -57.67 -9.71 -6.82
CA GLY A 234 -57.29 -11.11 -7.00
C GLY A 234 -57.19 -11.55 -8.47
N ASP A 235 -56.80 -10.62 -9.39
CA ASP A 235 -56.65 -10.99 -10.81
C ASP A 235 -55.49 -11.97 -11.02
N LEU A 236 -55.83 -13.25 -11.01
CA LEU A 236 -54.92 -14.37 -11.24
C LEU A 236 -54.45 -14.51 -12.69
N ARG A 237 -54.80 -13.59 -13.57
CA ARG A 237 -54.37 -13.61 -14.99
C ARG A 237 -53.00 -12.94 -15.21
N VAL A 238 -52.59 -12.07 -14.28
CA VAL A 238 -51.31 -11.40 -14.32
C VAL A 238 -50.18 -12.40 -14.18
N ARG A 239 -49.15 -12.27 -15.02
CA ARG A 239 -47.93 -13.11 -14.97
C ARG A 239 -46.73 -12.24 -14.70
N LEU A 240 -45.73 -12.79 -14.00
CA LEU A 240 -44.44 -12.16 -13.77
C LEU A 240 -43.57 -12.35 -14.97
N ASP A 241 -42.87 -11.27 -15.36
CA ASP A 241 -41.88 -11.31 -16.44
C ASP A 241 -40.63 -12.11 -15.99
N VAL A 242 -40.21 -13.07 -16.81
CA VAL A 242 -38.98 -13.87 -16.57
C VAL A 242 -37.83 -13.14 -17.29
N LEU A 243 -37.25 -12.12 -16.63
CA LEU A 243 -36.25 -11.23 -17.20
C LEU A 243 -34.81 -11.77 -17.11
N SER A 244 -34.55 -12.78 -16.26
CA SER A 244 -33.23 -13.36 -16.05
C SER A 244 -33.28 -14.88 -15.95
N ARG A 245 -32.10 -15.54 -16.10
CA ARG A 245 -31.96 -16.99 -15.91
C ARG A 245 -31.38 -17.36 -14.54
N ASP A 246 -31.28 -16.41 -13.63
CA ASP A 246 -30.82 -16.57 -12.26
C ASP A 246 -31.93 -17.03 -11.30
N GLU A 247 -31.66 -16.96 -10.00
CA GLU A 247 -32.62 -17.36 -8.97
C GLU A 247 -33.90 -16.52 -8.99
N LEU A 248 -33.83 -15.24 -9.40
CA LEU A 248 -35.00 -14.37 -9.55
C LEU A 248 -35.89 -14.79 -10.72
N GLY A 249 -35.28 -15.11 -11.87
CA GLY A 249 -36.02 -15.66 -13.01
C GLY A 249 -36.68 -17.01 -12.70
N ARG A 250 -35.99 -17.87 -11.93
CA ARG A 250 -36.55 -19.13 -11.46
C ARG A 250 -37.71 -18.91 -10.51
N LEU A 251 -37.65 -17.91 -9.62
CA LEU A 251 -38.71 -17.54 -8.72
C LEU A 251 -39.94 -17.05 -9.47
N SER A 252 -39.76 -16.13 -10.46
CA SER A 252 -40.83 -15.66 -11.35
C SER A 252 -41.53 -16.83 -12.07
N PHE A 253 -40.72 -17.75 -12.62
CA PHE A 253 -41.26 -18.94 -13.29
C PHE A 253 -42.03 -19.86 -12.35
N ALA A 254 -41.52 -20.12 -11.15
CA ALA A 254 -42.21 -20.95 -10.14
C ALA A 254 -43.52 -20.32 -9.69
N PHE A 255 -43.54 -19.01 -9.51
CA PHE A 255 -44.74 -18.25 -9.14
C PHE A 255 -45.79 -18.29 -10.27
N ASN A 256 -45.41 -18.07 -11.51
CA ASN A 256 -46.34 -18.20 -12.64
C ASN A 256 -46.96 -19.60 -12.70
N ARG A 257 -46.15 -20.63 -12.47
CA ARG A 257 -46.65 -22.02 -12.42
C ARG A 257 -47.60 -22.29 -11.23
N PHE A 258 -47.41 -21.58 -10.14
CA PHE A 258 -48.36 -21.59 -9.01
C PHE A 258 -49.71 -20.95 -9.41
N LEU A 259 -49.68 -19.78 -10.06
CA LEU A 259 -50.89 -19.13 -10.57
C LEU A 259 -51.62 -19.98 -11.60
N ASP A 260 -50.90 -20.66 -12.48
CA ASP A 260 -51.48 -21.57 -13.49
C ASP A 260 -52.25 -22.73 -12.84
N LYS A 261 -51.85 -23.14 -11.65
CA LYS A 261 -52.58 -24.15 -10.87
C LYS A 261 -53.73 -23.57 -10.06
N LEU A 262 -53.57 -22.37 -9.53
CA LEU A 262 -54.57 -21.72 -8.66
C LEU A 262 -55.78 -21.23 -9.47
N GLN A 263 -55.55 -20.64 -10.64
CA GLN A 263 -56.60 -20.08 -11.50
C GLN A 263 -57.75 -21.07 -11.86
N PRO A 264 -57.44 -22.31 -12.32
CA PRO A 264 -58.51 -23.29 -12.60
C PRO A 264 -59.25 -23.74 -11.35
N LEU A 265 -58.56 -23.84 -10.20
CA LEU A 265 -59.23 -24.21 -8.92
C LEU A 265 -60.23 -23.17 -8.48
N ILE A 266 -59.88 -21.88 -8.54
CA ILE A 266 -60.80 -20.78 -8.20
C ILE A 266 -61.99 -20.76 -9.17
N LYS A 267 -61.73 -20.97 -10.47
CA LYS A 267 -62.80 -21.07 -11.48
C LYS A 267 -63.74 -22.23 -11.19
N GLU A 268 -63.22 -23.39 -10.80
CA GLU A 268 -64.04 -24.55 -10.45
C GLU A 268 -64.85 -24.32 -9.18
N VAL A 269 -64.25 -23.68 -8.16
CA VAL A 269 -64.98 -23.25 -6.94
C VAL A 269 -66.16 -22.33 -7.30
N GLY A 270 -65.90 -21.33 -8.19
CA GLY A 270 -66.97 -20.42 -8.69
C GLY A 270 -68.09 -21.20 -9.36
N ARG A 271 -67.76 -22.13 -10.28
CA ARG A 271 -68.74 -22.97 -10.97
C ARG A 271 -69.57 -23.81 -10.00
N VAL A 272 -68.93 -24.43 -9.01
CA VAL A 272 -69.67 -25.23 -7.98
C VAL A 272 -70.54 -24.31 -7.13
N THR A 273 -70.07 -23.10 -6.81
CA THR A 273 -70.88 -22.14 -6.02
C THR A 273 -72.14 -21.69 -6.80
N ASP A 274 -72.00 -21.43 -8.10
CA ASP A 274 -73.14 -21.08 -8.95
C ASP A 274 -74.12 -22.27 -9.06
N GLU A 275 -73.63 -23.48 -9.17
CA GLU A 275 -74.42 -24.69 -9.24
C GLU A 275 -75.19 -24.94 -7.90
N VAL A 276 -74.54 -24.72 -6.75
CA VAL A 276 -75.19 -24.81 -5.42
C VAL A 276 -76.26 -23.70 -5.28
N GLN A 277 -75.99 -22.50 -5.73
CA GLN A 277 -76.93 -21.39 -5.67
C GLN A 277 -78.19 -21.65 -6.56
N SER A 278 -78.00 -22.21 -7.76
CA SER A 278 -79.11 -22.64 -8.63
C SER A 278 -79.90 -23.73 -8.00
N SER A 279 -79.25 -24.72 -7.43
CA SER A 279 -79.97 -25.86 -6.74
C SER A 279 -80.75 -25.42 -5.50
N ALA A 280 -80.20 -24.45 -4.74
CA ALA A 280 -80.86 -23.80 -3.63
C ALA A 280 -82.13 -23.04 -4.05
N GLN A 281 -82.04 -22.32 -5.17
CA GLN A 281 -83.18 -21.58 -5.75
C GLN A 281 -84.27 -22.57 -6.24
N ASP A 282 -83.90 -23.63 -6.89
CA ASP A 282 -84.82 -24.68 -7.34
C ASP A 282 -85.57 -25.37 -6.13
N LEU A 283 -84.77 -25.60 -5.08
CA LEU A 283 -85.34 -26.16 -3.83
C LEU A 283 -86.33 -25.17 -3.18
N ALA A 284 -86.05 -23.90 -3.15
CA ALA A 284 -86.96 -22.88 -2.64
C ALA A 284 -88.25 -22.78 -3.49
N ASN A 285 -88.12 -22.89 -4.82
CA ASN A 285 -89.25 -22.91 -5.74
C ASN A 285 -90.14 -24.14 -5.56
N MET A 286 -89.51 -25.33 -5.36
CA MET A 286 -90.26 -26.56 -5.05
C MET A 286 -90.95 -26.48 -3.69
N ALA A 287 -90.30 -25.92 -2.68
CA ALA A 287 -90.93 -25.71 -1.38
C ALA A 287 -92.14 -24.79 -1.47
N ALA A 288 -92.02 -23.69 -2.21
CA ALA A 288 -93.13 -22.77 -2.44
C ALA A 288 -94.30 -23.43 -3.25
N ALA A 289 -94.00 -24.28 -4.20
CA ALA A 289 -94.97 -25.04 -4.97
C ALA A 289 -95.68 -26.07 -4.08
N ASN A 290 -94.90 -26.73 -3.24
CA ASN A 290 -95.51 -27.74 -2.29
C ASN A 290 -96.39 -27.07 -1.25
N ASP A 291 -96.06 -25.90 -0.74
CA ASP A 291 -96.84 -25.09 0.18
C ASP A 291 -98.20 -24.66 -0.46
N ARG A 292 -98.18 -24.30 -1.75
CA ARG A 292 -99.35 -23.98 -2.56
C ARG A 292 -100.23 -25.24 -2.75
N LEU A 293 -99.64 -26.37 -3.01
CA LEU A 293 -100.36 -27.68 -3.12
C LEU A 293 -101.03 -28.06 -1.80
N ILE A 294 -100.31 -27.96 -0.69
CA ILE A 294 -100.85 -28.25 0.68
C ILE A 294 -102.01 -27.25 0.99
N SER A 295 -101.82 -25.98 0.67
CA SER A 295 -102.88 -24.98 0.87
C SER A 295 -104.13 -25.22 0.00
N SER A 296 -103.93 -25.71 -1.25
CA SER A 296 -105.02 -26.07 -2.12
C SER A 296 -105.75 -27.36 -1.68
N GLU A 297 -105.03 -28.35 -1.14
CA GLU A 297 -105.57 -29.58 -0.59
C GLU A 297 -106.35 -29.32 0.69
N HIS A 298 -105.85 -28.43 1.57
CA HIS A 298 -106.61 -28.03 2.78
C HIS A 298 -107.91 -27.30 2.38
N ALA A 299 -107.89 -26.46 1.35
CA ALA A 299 -109.10 -25.80 0.86
C ALA A 299 -110.16 -26.79 0.21
N ALA A 300 -109.68 -27.92 -0.30
CA ALA A 300 -110.55 -28.99 -0.84
C ALA A 300 -111.09 -29.94 0.18
N VAL A 301 -110.52 -30.02 1.35
CA VAL A 301 -110.98 -30.89 2.49
C VAL A 301 -112.03 -30.14 3.33
N ASP A 302 -112.08 -28.80 3.33
CA ASP A 302 -113.06 -27.98 4.09
C ASP A 302 -114.31 -27.65 3.27
N GLN A 303 -114.54 -28.29 2.12
CA GLN A 303 -115.79 -28.29 1.36
C GLN A 303 -116.52 -29.65 1.47
#